data_5a91be1c937e2f453c10077bdb96c592
#
_entry.id   5a91be1c937e2f453c10077bdb96c592
#
_cell.length_a   1.000
_cell.length_b   1.000
_cell.length_c   1.000
_cell.angle_alpha   90.00
_cell.angle_beta   90.00
_cell.angle_gamma   90.00
#
_symmetry.space_group_name_H-M   'P 1'
#
loop_
_entity.id
_entity.type
_entity.pdbx_description
1 polymer ?
#
loop_
_entity_poly.entity_id
_entity_poly.type
_entity_poly.pdbx_seq_one_letter_code
_entity_poly.pdbx_strand_id
1 'polypeptide(L)'
;MMWLYSLPVLAYLLGSISSAVVIARVMGLPDPRETGSKNPGATNILRYGGKTAAVLTLAGDILKGVIAVLVARALTADAVIITLCGFAAFLGHLFPVFFGFRGGKGVATALGVWFALNPWVGLALLVTWVLMALLFRYSSLAALATSALAPLYVAWLSPGTPYLATMIVMSAILIFRHRANIRNLIAGTETKIGR
;
A
#
# COMPACT_ATOMS: atom_id res chain seq x y z
N MET A 1 -6.73 -30.07 2.80
CA MET A 1 -6.96 -28.63 2.54
C MET A 1 -6.53 -27.68 3.68
N MET A 2 -6.09 -28.16 4.82
CA MET A 2 -5.62 -27.30 5.95
C MET A 2 -4.43 -26.39 5.59
N TRP A 3 -3.55 -26.78 4.66
CA TRP A 3 -2.42 -25.97 4.20
C TRP A 3 -2.80 -24.64 3.57
N LEU A 4 -4.03 -24.48 3.03
CA LEU A 4 -4.50 -23.20 2.47
C LEU A 4 -4.52 -22.06 3.51
N TYR A 5 -4.69 -22.38 4.78
CA TYR A 5 -4.65 -21.41 5.87
C TYR A 5 -3.23 -20.89 6.18
N SER A 6 -2.18 -21.52 5.62
CA SER A 6 -0.81 -20.98 5.70
C SER A 6 -0.54 -19.91 4.64
N LEU A 7 -1.35 -19.80 3.58
CA LEU A 7 -1.16 -18.80 2.51
C LEU A 7 -1.14 -17.35 3.03
N PRO A 8 -2.02 -16.91 3.94
CA PRO A 8 -1.94 -15.57 4.51
C PRO A 8 -0.62 -15.31 5.25
N VAL A 9 -0.03 -16.32 5.89
CA VAL A 9 1.27 -16.19 6.56
C VAL A 9 2.38 -15.95 5.53
N LEU A 10 2.40 -16.72 4.44
CA LEU A 10 3.35 -16.52 3.33
C LEU A 10 3.16 -15.15 2.66
N ALA A 11 1.91 -14.74 2.47
CA ALA A 11 1.59 -13.42 1.94
C ALA A 11 2.07 -12.28 2.86
N TYR A 12 1.94 -12.44 4.19
CA TYR A 12 2.49 -11.50 5.15
C TYR A 12 4.03 -11.43 5.08
N LEU A 13 4.71 -12.55 4.98
CA LEU A 13 6.17 -12.59 4.82
C LEU A 13 6.61 -11.90 3.53
N LEU A 14 5.94 -12.16 2.41
CA LEU A 14 6.17 -11.46 1.15
C LEU A 14 5.94 -9.95 1.31
N GLY A 15 4.83 -9.56 1.92
CA GLY A 15 4.50 -8.16 2.22
C GLY A 15 5.54 -7.48 3.10
N SER A 16 6.19 -8.25 4.00
CA SER A 16 7.23 -7.77 4.93
C SER A 16 8.55 -7.43 4.24
N ILE A 17 8.72 -7.73 2.96
CA ILE A 17 9.86 -7.24 2.18
C ILE A 17 9.67 -5.74 1.94
N SER A 18 10.48 -4.90 2.60
CA SER A 18 10.43 -3.45 2.45
C SER A 18 11.20 -3.01 1.20
N SER A 19 10.48 -2.77 0.09
CA SER A 19 11.09 -2.35 -1.18
C SER A 19 11.94 -1.08 -1.00
N ALA A 20 11.47 -0.11 -0.21
CA ALA A 20 12.19 1.12 0.06
C ALA A 20 13.55 0.88 0.74
N VAL A 21 13.61 0.00 1.75
CA VAL A 21 14.86 -0.31 2.46
C VAL A 21 15.80 -1.12 1.56
N VAL A 22 15.26 -2.09 0.82
CA VAL A 22 16.06 -2.91 -0.11
C VAL A 22 16.68 -2.05 -1.20
N ILE A 23 15.88 -1.22 -1.88
CA ILE A 23 16.35 -0.33 -2.95
C ILE A 23 17.35 0.69 -2.39
N ALA A 24 17.08 1.30 -1.23
CA ALA A 24 18.04 2.21 -0.61
C ALA A 24 19.38 1.55 -0.36
N ARG A 25 19.41 0.33 0.17
CA ARG A 25 20.66 -0.43 0.38
C ARG A 25 21.39 -0.75 -0.92
N VAL A 26 20.68 -1.25 -1.93
CA VAL A 26 21.28 -1.61 -3.23
C VAL A 26 21.86 -0.39 -3.95
N MET A 27 21.21 0.78 -3.80
CA MET A 27 21.64 2.01 -4.47
C MET A 27 22.55 2.89 -3.59
N GLY A 28 23.00 2.42 -2.41
CA GLY A 28 23.88 3.20 -1.51
C GLY A 28 23.23 4.45 -0.93
N LEU A 29 21.89 4.48 -0.80
CA LEU A 29 21.14 5.60 -0.26
C LEU A 29 20.96 5.46 1.26
N PRO A 30 20.75 6.57 1.98
CA PRO A 30 20.42 6.57 3.40
C PRO A 30 19.12 5.76 3.70
N ASP A 31 19.03 5.21 4.91
CA ASP A 31 17.85 4.43 5.34
C ASP A 31 16.58 5.30 5.34
N PRO A 32 15.53 4.93 4.59
CA PRO A 32 14.28 5.68 4.52
C PRO A 32 13.53 5.80 5.84
N ARG A 33 13.87 4.96 6.83
CA ARG A 33 13.26 4.99 8.16
C ARG A 33 13.89 6.04 9.08
N GLU A 34 15.03 6.60 8.68
CA GLU A 34 15.79 7.62 9.44
C GLU A 34 15.87 8.94 8.69
N THR A 35 15.59 8.94 7.37
CA THR A 35 15.75 10.09 6.48
C THR A 35 14.42 10.65 6.00
N GLY A 36 14.33 11.94 5.82
CA GLY A 36 13.16 12.67 5.32
C GLY A 36 11.94 12.51 6.22
N SER A 37 10.84 12.01 5.68
CA SER A 37 9.61 11.79 6.46
C SER A 37 9.68 10.56 7.37
N LYS A 38 10.78 9.84 7.38
CA LYS A 38 11.02 8.58 8.12
C LYS A 38 10.01 7.47 7.79
N ASN A 39 9.31 7.59 6.65
CA ASN A 39 8.39 6.59 6.15
C ASN A 39 9.04 5.82 5.00
N PRO A 40 9.22 4.48 5.09
CA PRO A 40 9.81 3.69 4.01
C PRO A 40 8.81 3.47 2.86
N GLY A 41 8.74 4.45 1.97
CA GLY A 41 7.87 4.44 0.79
C GLY A 41 8.37 5.34 -0.33
N ALA A 42 7.85 5.14 -1.54
CA ALA A 42 8.30 5.78 -2.77
C ALA A 42 8.35 7.33 -2.69
N THR A 43 7.34 7.97 -2.08
CA THR A 43 7.31 9.43 -1.94
C THR A 43 8.46 9.97 -1.06
N ASN A 44 8.86 9.23 -0.03
CA ASN A 44 10.01 9.62 0.78
C ASN A 44 11.31 9.40 0.00
N ILE A 45 11.47 8.26 -0.64
CA ILE A 45 12.65 7.95 -1.49
C ILE A 45 12.80 9.01 -2.58
N LEU A 46 11.70 9.49 -3.19
CA LEU A 46 11.75 10.52 -4.25
C LEU A 46 12.45 11.81 -3.79
N ARG A 47 12.37 12.15 -2.51
CA ARG A 47 12.92 13.40 -1.96
C ARG A 47 14.45 13.43 -1.90
N TYR A 48 15.10 12.28 -1.73
CA TYR A 48 16.57 12.22 -1.59
C TYR A 48 17.25 11.17 -2.46
N GLY A 49 16.51 10.15 -2.91
CA GLY A 49 17.06 9.04 -3.70
C GLY A 49 16.81 9.18 -5.19
N GLY A 50 16.02 10.19 -5.61
CA GLY A 50 15.73 10.44 -7.02
C GLY A 50 14.61 9.57 -7.60
N LYS A 51 14.29 9.83 -8.87
CA LYS A 51 13.13 9.22 -9.56
C LYS A 51 13.28 7.71 -9.74
N THR A 52 14.44 7.22 -10.12
CA THR A 52 14.69 5.78 -10.36
C THR A 52 14.44 4.96 -9.11
N ALA A 53 15.04 5.37 -7.98
CA ALA A 53 14.83 4.69 -6.69
C ALA A 53 13.37 4.72 -6.24
N ALA A 54 12.69 5.85 -6.45
CA ALA A 54 11.27 5.99 -6.12
C ALA A 54 10.38 5.08 -6.98
N VAL A 55 10.63 4.99 -8.30
CA VAL A 55 9.87 4.11 -9.21
C VAL A 55 10.09 2.65 -8.85
N LEU A 56 11.32 2.22 -8.61
CA LEU A 56 11.63 0.85 -8.21
C LEU A 56 10.97 0.49 -6.87
N THR A 57 10.98 1.41 -5.91
CA THR A 57 10.29 1.25 -4.63
C THR A 57 8.78 1.10 -4.82
N LEU A 58 8.18 1.98 -5.63
CA LEU A 58 6.75 1.94 -5.93
C LEU A 58 6.35 0.62 -6.60
N ALA A 59 7.12 0.23 -7.62
CA ALA A 59 6.88 -1.02 -8.35
C ALA A 59 6.98 -2.24 -7.43
N GLY A 60 8.02 -2.34 -6.61
CA GLY A 60 8.18 -3.44 -5.65
C GLY A 60 7.05 -3.49 -4.62
N ASP A 61 6.60 -2.34 -4.12
CA ASP A 61 5.50 -2.29 -3.15
C ASP A 61 4.13 -2.64 -3.78
N ILE A 62 3.91 -2.31 -5.05
CA ILE A 62 2.72 -2.74 -5.81
C ILE A 62 2.80 -4.25 -6.09
N LEU A 63 3.93 -4.71 -6.62
CA LEU A 63 4.11 -6.10 -7.07
C LEU A 63 3.92 -7.10 -5.94
N LYS A 64 4.41 -6.84 -4.72
CA LYS A 64 4.19 -7.77 -3.60
C LYS A 64 2.71 -7.95 -3.25
N GLY A 65 1.88 -6.88 -3.39
CA GLY A 65 0.44 -6.97 -3.24
C GLY A 65 -0.22 -7.78 -4.36
N VAL A 66 0.18 -7.52 -5.61
CA VAL A 66 -0.29 -8.27 -6.79
C VAL A 66 0.06 -9.76 -6.67
N ILE A 67 1.32 -10.09 -6.39
CA ILE A 67 1.81 -11.47 -6.31
C ILE A 67 1.07 -12.24 -5.21
N ALA A 68 0.89 -11.65 -4.02
CA ALA A 68 0.19 -12.29 -2.92
C ALA A 68 -1.24 -12.75 -3.32
N VAL A 69 -1.97 -11.88 -4.02
CA VAL A 69 -3.34 -12.17 -4.47
C VAL A 69 -3.34 -13.16 -5.62
N LEU A 70 -2.48 -13.00 -6.63
CA LEU A 70 -2.45 -13.89 -7.79
C LEU A 70 -2.03 -15.31 -7.40
N VAL A 71 -1.07 -15.47 -6.50
CA VAL A 71 -0.68 -16.80 -5.97
C VAL A 71 -1.86 -17.42 -5.22
N ALA A 72 -2.56 -16.68 -4.38
CA ALA A 72 -3.74 -17.19 -3.69
C ALA A 72 -4.82 -17.64 -4.69
N ARG A 73 -5.10 -16.84 -5.73
CA ARG A 73 -6.08 -17.18 -6.78
C ARG A 73 -5.71 -18.40 -7.59
N ALA A 74 -4.43 -18.64 -7.81
CA ALA A 74 -3.95 -19.83 -8.50
C ALA A 74 -4.13 -21.13 -7.68
N LEU A 75 -4.21 -21.00 -6.34
CA LEU A 75 -4.26 -22.12 -5.41
C LEU A 75 -5.65 -22.38 -4.82
N THR A 76 -6.56 -21.40 -4.85
CA THR A 76 -7.93 -21.53 -4.34
C THR A 76 -8.90 -20.57 -5.00
N ALA A 77 -10.18 -20.96 -5.03
CA ALA A 77 -11.29 -20.09 -5.42
C ALA A 77 -11.99 -19.44 -4.22
N ASP A 78 -11.54 -19.73 -2.99
CA ASP A 78 -12.15 -19.19 -1.76
C ASP A 78 -11.84 -17.70 -1.63
N ALA A 79 -12.87 -16.87 -1.80
CA ALA A 79 -12.75 -15.41 -1.74
C ALA A 79 -12.25 -14.91 -0.37
N VAL A 80 -12.55 -15.61 0.72
CA VAL A 80 -12.08 -15.26 2.06
C VAL A 80 -10.56 -15.45 2.15
N ILE A 81 -10.04 -16.60 1.71
CA ILE A 81 -8.61 -16.88 1.74
C ILE A 81 -7.86 -15.90 0.82
N ILE A 82 -8.39 -15.65 -0.39
CA ILE A 82 -7.76 -14.72 -1.34
C ILE A 82 -7.68 -13.30 -0.76
N THR A 83 -8.78 -12.80 -0.19
CA THR A 83 -8.80 -11.46 0.41
C THR A 83 -7.92 -11.38 1.65
N LEU A 84 -7.86 -12.43 2.47
CA LEU A 84 -6.95 -12.52 3.61
C LEU A 84 -5.48 -12.50 3.19
N CYS A 85 -5.10 -13.13 2.08
CA CYS A 85 -3.73 -13.05 1.54
C CYS A 85 -3.38 -11.62 1.12
N GLY A 86 -4.27 -10.93 0.41
CA GLY A 86 -4.08 -9.51 0.07
C GLY A 86 -3.95 -8.62 1.31
N PHE A 87 -4.81 -8.83 2.29
CA PHE A 87 -4.77 -8.11 3.56
C PHE A 87 -3.49 -8.41 4.36
N ALA A 88 -3.06 -9.66 4.39
CA ALA A 88 -1.83 -10.07 5.07
C ALA A 88 -0.58 -9.44 4.42
N ALA A 89 -0.50 -9.40 3.08
CA ALA A 89 0.57 -8.70 2.37
C ALA A 89 0.58 -7.19 2.67
N PHE A 90 -0.60 -6.58 2.76
CA PHE A 90 -0.73 -5.19 3.20
C PHE A 90 -0.24 -5.00 4.63
N LEU A 91 -0.63 -5.85 5.58
CA LEU A 91 -0.12 -5.80 6.97
C LEU A 91 1.39 -6.02 7.04
N GLY A 92 1.94 -6.91 6.23
CA GLY A 92 3.39 -7.14 6.14
C GLY A 92 4.14 -5.87 5.71
N HIS A 93 3.58 -5.08 4.77
CA HIS A 93 4.17 -3.79 4.41
C HIS A 93 4.12 -2.78 5.57
N LEU A 94 3.06 -2.76 6.37
CA LEU A 94 2.90 -1.83 7.50
C LEU A 94 3.79 -2.22 8.68
N PHE A 95 3.89 -3.52 8.93
CA PHE A 95 4.56 -4.11 10.08
C PHE A 95 5.54 -5.20 9.63
N PRO A 96 6.60 -4.85 8.89
CA PRO A 96 7.50 -5.83 8.27
C PRO A 96 8.36 -6.53 9.32
N VAL A 97 8.18 -7.84 9.48
CA VAL A 97 8.91 -8.66 10.45
C VAL A 97 10.43 -8.60 10.23
N PHE A 98 10.89 -8.55 8.98
CA PHE A 98 12.32 -8.51 8.64
C PHE A 98 12.99 -7.14 8.93
N PHE A 99 12.20 -6.13 9.26
CA PHE A 99 12.69 -4.76 9.44
C PHE A 99 12.23 -4.13 10.77
N GLY A 100 12.06 -4.97 11.81
CA GLY A 100 11.71 -4.54 13.16
C GLY A 100 10.33 -3.89 13.24
N PHE A 101 9.38 -4.33 12.41
CA PHE A 101 8.00 -3.84 12.34
C PHE A 101 7.87 -2.34 11.99
N ARG A 102 8.95 -1.72 11.49
CA ARG A 102 8.99 -0.30 11.08
C ARG A 102 8.73 -0.18 9.57
N GLY A 103 7.46 -0.27 9.19
CA GLY A 103 7.03 -0.26 7.80
C GLY A 103 6.40 1.05 7.32
N GLY A 104 5.91 1.01 6.07
CA GLY A 104 5.28 2.13 5.38
C GLY A 104 3.83 2.38 5.78
N LYS A 105 3.09 3.07 4.92
CA LYS A 105 1.67 3.38 5.10
C LYS A 105 0.73 2.48 4.31
N GLY A 106 1.24 1.72 3.34
CA GLY A 106 0.51 0.67 2.66
C GLY A 106 -0.19 1.07 1.35
N VAL A 107 -0.15 2.33 0.92
CA VAL A 107 -0.92 2.82 -0.25
C VAL A 107 -0.61 2.03 -1.52
N ALA A 108 0.66 1.89 -1.87
CA ALA A 108 1.10 1.17 -3.07
C ALA A 108 0.75 -0.32 -3.01
N THR A 109 0.96 -0.95 -1.85
CA THR A 109 0.63 -2.37 -1.67
C THR A 109 -0.88 -2.61 -1.71
N ALA A 110 -1.69 -1.73 -1.09
CA ALA A 110 -3.14 -1.77 -1.21
C ALA A 110 -3.59 -1.63 -2.67
N LEU A 111 -3.01 -0.70 -3.41
CA LEU A 111 -3.30 -0.55 -4.84
C LEU A 111 -3.00 -1.84 -5.61
N GLY A 112 -1.84 -2.47 -5.38
CA GLY A 112 -1.48 -3.75 -6.00
C GLY A 112 -2.45 -4.88 -5.65
N VAL A 113 -2.83 -5.00 -4.38
CA VAL A 113 -3.84 -5.95 -3.91
C VAL A 113 -5.16 -5.76 -4.68
N TRP A 114 -5.65 -4.52 -4.79
CA TRP A 114 -6.93 -4.26 -5.43
C TRP A 114 -6.89 -4.38 -6.94
N PHE A 115 -5.79 -4.07 -7.60
CA PHE A 115 -5.62 -4.40 -9.02
C PHE A 115 -5.72 -5.90 -9.29
N ALA A 116 -5.18 -6.73 -8.41
CA ALA A 116 -5.24 -8.18 -8.55
C ALA A 116 -6.59 -8.78 -8.11
N LEU A 117 -7.29 -8.18 -7.14
CA LEU A 117 -8.64 -8.61 -6.73
C LEU A 117 -9.72 -8.19 -7.74
N ASN A 118 -9.71 -6.95 -8.16
CA ASN A 118 -10.60 -6.41 -9.18
C ASN A 118 -9.91 -5.23 -9.90
N PRO A 119 -9.53 -5.39 -11.18
CA PRO A 119 -8.82 -4.34 -11.94
C PRO A 119 -9.58 -3.01 -12.03
N TRP A 120 -10.91 -3.04 -12.06
CA TRP A 120 -11.72 -1.82 -12.13
C TRP A 120 -11.68 -1.03 -10.82
N VAL A 121 -11.70 -1.72 -9.68
CA VAL A 121 -11.47 -1.09 -8.38
C VAL A 121 -10.05 -0.52 -8.32
N GLY A 122 -9.03 -1.30 -8.71
CA GLY A 122 -7.65 -0.82 -8.77
C GLY A 122 -7.50 0.43 -9.65
N LEU A 123 -8.15 0.46 -10.81
CA LEU A 123 -8.15 1.61 -11.72
C LEU A 123 -8.82 2.83 -11.08
N ALA A 124 -9.99 2.66 -10.46
CA ALA A 124 -10.70 3.75 -9.77
C ALA A 124 -9.84 4.35 -8.64
N LEU A 125 -9.17 3.51 -7.85
CA LEU A 125 -8.24 3.95 -6.81
C LEU A 125 -7.05 4.73 -7.40
N LEU A 126 -6.43 4.22 -8.47
CA LEU A 126 -5.31 4.88 -9.15
C LEU A 126 -5.71 6.24 -9.71
N VAL A 127 -6.82 6.28 -10.46
CA VAL A 127 -7.34 7.53 -11.06
C VAL A 127 -7.63 8.57 -9.97
N THR A 128 -8.31 8.17 -8.90
CA THR A 128 -8.58 9.07 -7.78
C THR A 128 -7.29 9.62 -7.17
N TRP A 129 -6.31 8.73 -6.91
CA TRP A 129 -5.03 9.15 -6.34
C TRP A 129 -4.29 10.12 -7.25
N VAL A 130 -4.21 9.82 -8.55
CA VAL A 130 -3.52 10.65 -9.54
C VAL A 130 -4.20 12.02 -9.67
N LEU A 131 -5.53 12.06 -9.80
CA LEU A 131 -6.27 13.32 -9.91
C LEU A 131 -6.04 14.20 -8.67
N MET A 132 -6.16 13.65 -7.48
CA MET A 132 -5.93 14.38 -6.23
C MET A 132 -4.47 14.85 -6.10
N ALA A 133 -3.51 14.02 -6.54
CA ALA A 133 -2.09 14.38 -6.51
C ALA A 133 -1.77 15.50 -7.50
N LEU A 134 -2.37 15.51 -8.69
CA LEU A 134 -2.20 16.56 -9.69
C LEU A 134 -2.83 17.89 -9.26
N LEU A 135 -4.05 17.83 -8.71
CA LEU A 135 -4.79 19.03 -8.32
C LEU A 135 -4.19 19.71 -7.08
N PHE A 136 -3.84 18.94 -6.06
CA PHE A 136 -3.43 19.49 -4.77
C PHE A 136 -1.93 19.37 -4.47
N ARG A 137 -1.23 18.48 -5.16
CA ARG A 137 0.21 18.19 -5.00
C ARG A 137 0.60 17.63 -3.62
N TYR A 138 -0.35 17.04 -2.87
CA TYR A 138 -0.08 16.34 -1.62
C TYR A 138 -0.34 14.83 -1.79
N SER A 139 0.72 14.01 -1.72
CA SER A 139 0.61 12.53 -1.78
C SER A 139 -0.25 11.98 -0.64
N SER A 140 -0.16 12.58 0.54
CA SER A 140 -0.95 12.19 1.71
C SER A 140 -2.44 12.51 1.55
N LEU A 141 -2.79 13.68 1.00
CA LEU A 141 -4.18 14.03 0.73
C LEU A 141 -4.78 13.11 -0.34
N ALA A 142 -4.00 12.82 -1.40
CA ALA A 142 -4.42 11.87 -2.43
C ALA A 142 -4.70 10.48 -1.83
N ALA A 143 -3.81 9.98 -0.96
CA ALA A 143 -4.01 8.70 -0.28
C ALA A 143 -5.24 8.69 0.64
N LEU A 144 -5.48 9.78 1.40
CA LEU A 144 -6.64 9.92 2.28
C LEU A 144 -7.95 9.95 1.50
N ALA A 145 -8.04 10.76 0.43
CA ALA A 145 -9.22 10.83 -0.42
C ALA A 145 -9.52 9.47 -1.09
N THR A 146 -8.48 8.82 -1.63
CA THR A 146 -8.60 7.50 -2.22
C THR A 146 -9.09 6.48 -1.20
N SER A 147 -8.53 6.47 0.01
CA SER A 147 -8.94 5.53 1.07
C SER A 147 -10.36 5.77 1.55
N ALA A 148 -10.82 7.01 1.59
CA ALA A 148 -12.19 7.34 1.99
C ALA A 148 -13.23 6.89 0.95
N LEU A 149 -12.90 6.97 -0.35
CA LEU A 149 -13.78 6.57 -1.45
C LEU A 149 -13.70 5.07 -1.76
N ALA A 150 -12.62 4.39 -1.36
CA ALA A 150 -12.36 3.00 -1.71
C ALA A 150 -13.49 2.02 -1.35
N PRO A 151 -14.12 2.07 -0.15
CA PRO A 151 -15.25 1.20 0.17
C PRO A 151 -16.44 1.37 -0.78
N LEU A 152 -16.71 2.58 -1.28
CA LEU A 152 -17.78 2.85 -2.25
C LEU A 152 -17.48 2.21 -3.60
N TYR A 153 -16.23 2.27 -4.06
CA TYR A 153 -15.81 1.60 -5.30
C TYR A 153 -15.97 0.09 -5.20
N VAL A 154 -15.61 -0.51 -4.06
CA VAL A 154 -15.80 -1.96 -3.86
C VAL A 154 -17.28 -2.31 -3.79
N ALA A 155 -18.09 -1.57 -3.06
CA ALA A 155 -19.52 -1.83 -2.96
C ALA A 155 -20.21 -1.83 -4.33
N TRP A 156 -19.73 -0.98 -5.24
CA TRP A 156 -20.31 -0.83 -6.58
C TRP A 156 -19.71 -1.79 -7.62
N LEU A 157 -18.39 -1.93 -7.65
CA LEU A 157 -17.66 -2.65 -8.71
C LEU A 157 -17.32 -4.10 -8.36
N SER A 158 -17.38 -4.48 -7.09
CA SER A 158 -16.99 -5.79 -6.59
C SER A 158 -17.86 -6.22 -5.41
N PRO A 159 -19.18 -6.32 -5.61
CA PRO A 159 -20.09 -6.64 -4.52
C PRO A 159 -19.78 -8.03 -3.94
N GLY A 160 -19.64 -8.09 -2.63
CA GLY A 160 -19.36 -9.31 -1.88
C GLY A 160 -18.78 -9.00 -0.50
N THR A 161 -19.30 -9.67 0.52
CA THR A 161 -18.95 -9.39 1.91
C THR A 161 -17.42 -9.46 2.19
N PRO A 162 -16.66 -10.47 1.72
CA PRO A 162 -15.23 -10.53 1.99
C PRO A 162 -14.46 -9.34 1.41
N TYR A 163 -14.80 -8.90 0.20
CA TYR A 163 -14.15 -7.78 -0.48
C TYR A 163 -14.43 -6.46 0.25
N LEU A 164 -15.71 -6.19 0.55
CA LEU A 164 -16.12 -4.94 1.20
C LEU A 164 -15.55 -4.85 2.62
N ALA A 165 -15.62 -5.94 3.41
CA ALA A 165 -15.06 -5.98 4.75
C ALA A 165 -13.54 -5.72 4.74
N THR A 166 -12.81 -6.40 3.84
CA THR A 166 -11.36 -6.20 3.68
C THR A 166 -11.05 -4.74 3.31
N MET A 167 -11.79 -4.14 2.35
CA MET A 167 -11.56 -2.75 1.97
C MET A 167 -11.82 -1.77 3.11
N ILE A 168 -12.92 -1.94 3.85
CA ILE A 168 -13.24 -1.06 4.99
C ILE A 168 -12.11 -1.10 6.02
N VAL A 169 -11.63 -2.30 6.39
CA VAL A 169 -10.54 -2.44 7.36
C VAL A 169 -9.23 -1.85 6.83
N MET A 170 -8.87 -2.11 5.57
CA MET A 170 -7.67 -1.53 4.95
C MET A 170 -7.75 0.00 4.91
N SER A 171 -8.90 0.56 4.53
CA SER A 171 -9.13 2.01 4.49
C SER A 171 -9.00 2.65 5.87
N ALA A 172 -9.61 2.06 6.89
CA ALA A 172 -9.50 2.54 8.26
C ALA A 172 -8.04 2.55 8.76
N ILE A 173 -7.30 1.47 8.50
CA ILE A 173 -5.87 1.39 8.84
C ILE A 173 -5.06 2.42 8.05
N LEU A 174 -5.30 2.59 6.75
CA LEU A 174 -4.62 3.60 5.93
C LEU A 174 -4.84 5.01 6.47
N ILE A 175 -6.07 5.38 6.77
CA ILE A 175 -6.41 6.69 7.35
C ILE A 175 -5.70 6.87 8.71
N PHE A 176 -5.73 5.86 9.58
CA PHE A 176 -5.02 5.90 10.85
C PHE A 176 -3.50 6.04 10.69
N ARG A 177 -2.89 5.35 9.72
CA ARG A 177 -1.45 5.47 9.40
C ARG A 177 -1.08 6.86 8.87
N HIS A 178 -2.04 7.63 8.36
CA HIS A 178 -1.84 9.01 7.91
C HIS A 178 -2.16 10.07 8.98
N ARG A 179 -2.38 9.71 10.24
CA ARG A 179 -2.75 10.66 11.31
C ARG A 179 -1.78 11.84 11.48
N ALA A 180 -0.47 11.62 11.28
CA ALA A 180 0.52 12.70 11.31
C ALA A 180 0.36 13.65 10.10
N ASN A 181 0.11 13.08 8.92
CA ASN A 181 -0.15 13.89 7.71
C ASN A 181 -1.46 14.66 7.81
N ILE A 182 -2.50 14.10 8.42
CA ILE A 182 -3.76 14.82 8.67
C ILE A 182 -3.47 16.06 9.52
N ARG A 183 -2.69 15.91 10.61
CA ARG A 183 -2.30 17.05 11.45
C ARG A 183 -1.50 18.10 10.66
N ASN A 184 -0.54 17.66 9.84
CA ASN A 184 0.27 18.56 9.02
C ASN A 184 -0.56 19.27 7.93
N LEU A 185 -1.54 18.58 7.32
CA LEU A 185 -2.45 19.19 6.34
C LEU A 185 -3.32 20.28 7.00
N ILE A 186 -3.86 20.01 8.18
CA ILE A 186 -4.67 20.99 8.93
C ILE A 186 -3.80 22.19 9.35
N ALA A 187 -2.56 21.96 9.77
CA ALA A 187 -1.62 23.00 10.16
C ALA A 187 -0.97 23.75 8.97
N GLY A 188 -1.22 23.31 7.71
CA GLY A 188 -0.58 23.91 6.54
C GLY A 188 0.92 23.58 6.38
N THR A 189 1.45 22.61 7.13
CA THR A 189 2.87 22.24 7.17
C THR A 189 3.19 20.96 6.39
N GLU A 190 2.21 20.36 5.72
CA GLU A 190 2.45 19.15 4.91
C GLU A 190 3.30 19.46 3.68
N THR A 191 4.25 18.58 3.36
CA THR A 191 5.17 18.78 2.23
C THR A 191 4.52 18.38 0.91
N LYS A 192 4.54 19.27 -0.08
CA LYS A 192 4.05 19.01 -1.44
C LYS A 192 4.96 18.04 -2.20
N ILE A 193 4.40 17.35 -3.19
CA ILE A 193 5.16 16.54 -4.15
C ILE A 193 6.06 17.45 -4.96
N GLY A 194 7.35 17.09 -5.08
CA GLY A 194 8.33 17.85 -5.87
C GLY A 194 8.94 19.06 -5.15
N ARG A 195 8.83 19.11 -3.84
CA ARG A 195 9.53 20.08 -2.97
C ARG A 195 10.38 19.37 -1.94
#